data_1a1a3079eac91a289efcb395103967cd
#
_entry.id   1a1a3079eac91a289efcb395103967cd
#
_cell.length_a   1.000
_cell.length_b   1.000
_cell.length_c   1.000
_cell.angle_alpha   90.00
_cell.angle_beta   90.00
_cell.angle_gamma   90.00
#
_symmetry.space_group_name_H-M   'P 1'
#
loop_
_entity.id
_entity.type
_entity.pdbx_description
1 polymer ?
#
loop_
_entity_poly.entity_id
_entity_poly.type
_entity_poly.pdbx_seq_one_letter_code
_entity_poly.pdbx_strand_id
1 'polypeptide(L)'
;MVKLYEGGAYLLHGTEVIADAPDALAAVKSKTGIETTKEAAAKETMAYGILSAHNTSGNMQQLQIKFDKLTSHDITFVGIIQTARASGLEKFPIPYVLTNCHNSLCAVGGTINEDDHMFGLTCAKKYGGVYVPPHQAVIHQFAREMLAGGGKMILGSDSHTRYGALGTMAMGEGGPELVKQLLNKTYDIKMPGVVGIYLDGEPVKGVGPQDVALAIIGATFGNGYVNNKVMEFVGPGVGKLSADFRIGIDVMTTETTCLSSIWRTDDKIKEFYDIHGRSDDFKELEPGAVAYYDGLVYVNLSEIKPMIAMPFHPSNVYTIEDVNANLADVLHDVEPVSYTHLTL
;
A
#
# COMPACT_ATOMS: atom_id res chain seq x y z
N MET A 1 -7.90 -21.17 -1.65
CA MET A 1 -7.62 -19.85 -2.24
C MET A 1 -7.11 -18.88 -1.18
N VAL A 2 -7.95 -18.25 -0.37
CA VAL A 2 -7.55 -17.37 0.74
C VAL A 2 -8.05 -17.93 2.06
N LYS A 3 -7.18 -17.93 3.10
CA LYS A 3 -7.50 -18.44 4.43
C LYS A 3 -7.02 -17.45 5.50
N LEU A 4 -7.89 -17.06 6.40
CA LEU A 4 -7.56 -16.21 7.55
C LEU A 4 -7.23 -17.07 8.77
N TYR A 5 -6.21 -16.66 9.53
CA TYR A 5 -5.92 -17.23 10.82
C TYR A 5 -6.79 -16.55 11.90
N GLU A 6 -7.31 -17.29 12.85
CA GLU A 6 -8.16 -16.74 13.93
C GLU A 6 -7.38 -15.89 14.94
N GLY A 7 -6.07 -16.05 14.99
CA GLY A 7 -5.15 -15.31 15.85
C GLY A 7 -3.89 -14.89 15.12
N GLY A 8 -2.88 -14.49 15.89
CA GLY A 8 -1.57 -14.17 15.34
C GLY A 8 -0.82 -15.40 14.84
N ALA A 9 0.35 -15.17 14.26
CA ALA A 9 1.23 -16.23 13.78
C ALA A 9 2.70 -15.82 13.84
N TYR A 10 3.57 -16.79 14.00
CA TYR A 10 5.01 -16.66 13.83
C TYR A 10 5.41 -17.09 12.43
N LEU A 11 6.25 -16.30 11.78
CA LEU A 11 6.91 -16.65 10.53
C LEU A 11 8.37 -16.97 10.79
N LEU A 12 8.80 -18.15 10.39
CA LEU A 12 10.16 -18.64 10.58
C LEU A 12 10.93 -18.57 9.26
N HIS A 13 12.04 -17.85 9.26
CA HIS A 13 12.94 -17.71 8.11
C HIS A 13 12.20 -17.36 6.79
N GLY A 14 11.11 -16.58 6.90
CA GLY A 14 10.33 -16.12 5.76
C GLY A 14 9.46 -17.19 5.06
N THR A 15 9.47 -18.45 5.51
CA THR A 15 8.87 -19.56 4.76
C THR A 15 7.96 -20.49 5.54
N GLU A 16 8.09 -20.58 6.85
CA GLU A 16 7.29 -21.49 7.67
C GLU A 16 6.43 -20.71 8.66
N VAL A 17 5.14 -21.07 8.75
CA VAL A 17 4.16 -20.41 9.62
C VAL A 17 3.79 -21.32 10.78
N ILE A 18 3.82 -20.76 12.00
CA ILE A 18 3.28 -21.37 13.22
C ILE A 18 2.18 -20.48 13.76
N ALA A 19 0.95 -21.01 13.87
CA ALA A 19 -0.16 -20.28 14.48
C ALA A 19 0.13 -19.96 15.96
N ASP A 20 -0.33 -18.80 16.44
CA ASP A 20 -0.17 -18.40 17.84
C ASP A 20 -1.09 -19.28 18.73
N ALA A 21 -0.47 -20.26 19.38
CA ALA A 21 -1.09 -21.21 20.29
C ALA A 21 -0.26 -21.29 21.59
N PRO A 22 -0.78 -21.86 22.68
CA PRO A 22 -0.06 -21.91 23.95
C PRO A 22 1.34 -22.55 23.90
N ASP A 23 1.58 -23.43 22.95
CA ASP A 23 2.87 -24.12 22.72
C ASP A 23 3.69 -23.52 21.55
N ALA A 24 3.22 -22.45 20.90
CA ALA A 24 3.85 -21.88 19.73
C ALA A 24 5.31 -21.50 19.95
N LEU A 25 5.67 -20.85 21.06
CA LEU A 25 7.04 -20.47 21.37
C LEU A 25 7.96 -21.67 21.59
N ALA A 26 7.43 -22.76 22.15
CA ALA A 26 8.19 -24.01 22.28
C ALA A 26 8.45 -24.64 20.90
N ALA A 27 7.46 -24.62 20.01
CA ALA A 27 7.60 -25.08 18.64
C ALA A 27 8.59 -24.19 17.83
N VAL A 28 8.53 -22.86 17.99
CA VAL A 28 9.50 -21.90 17.41
C VAL A 28 10.92 -22.28 17.85
N LYS A 29 11.15 -22.40 19.16
CA LYS A 29 12.46 -22.77 19.72
C LYS A 29 12.95 -24.12 19.20
N SER A 30 12.06 -25.11 19.13
CA SER A 30 12.41 -26.46 18.64
C SER A 30 12.85 -26.44 17.17
N LYS A 31 12.21 -25.60 16.32
CA LYS A 31 12.49 -25.55 14.88
C LYS A 31 13.67 -24.65 14.51
N THR A 32 13.84 -23.55 15.22
CA THR A 32 14.86 -22.53 14.87
C THR A 32 16.06 -22.51 15.79
N GLY A 33 15.96 -23.09 16.99
CA GLY A 33 16.94 -22.92 18.05
C GLY A 33 16.90 -21.54 18.73
N ILE A 34 16.03 -20.65 18.26
CA ILE A 34 15.92 -19.26 18.76
C ILE A 34 14.93 -19.22 19.92
N GLU A 35 15.37 -18.68 21.04
CA GLU A 35 14.51 -18.37 22.17
C GLU A 35 14.04 -16.90 22.04
N THR A 36 12.74 -16.68 21.99
CA THR A 36 12.15 -15.35 21.79
C THR A 36 10.87 -15.19 22.60
N THR A 37 10.37 -13.97 22.66
CA THR A 37 9.00 -13.65 23.15
C THR A 37 8.19 -13.08 22.01
N LYS A 38 6.87 -13.03 22.20
CA LYS A 38 5.95 -12.43 21.25
C LYS A 38 6.33 -10.98 20.92
N GLU A 39 6.65 -10.20 21.95
CA GLU A 39 7.03 -8.79 21.83
C GLU A 39 8.38 -8.62 21.11
N ALA A 40 9.33 -9.53 21.31
CA ALA A 40 10.59 -9.50 20.61
C ALA A 40 10.40 -9.88 19.13
N ALA A 41 9.65 -10.95 18.86
CA ALA A 41 9.36 -11.38 17.49
C ALA A 41 8.51 -10.34 16.70
N ALA A 42 7.63 -9.60 17.36
CA ALA A 42 6.87 -8.52 16.70
C ALA A 42 7.78 -7.37 16.20
N LYS A 43 8.95 -7.17 16.81
CA LYS A 43 9.93 -6.17 16.36
C LYS A 43 10.72 -6.61 15.13
N GLU A 44 10.65 -7.87 14.78
CA GLU A 44 11.33 -8.48 13.63
C GLU A 44 10.52 -8.33 12.32
N THR A 45 9.36 -7.67 12.35
CA THR A 45 8.62 -7.32 11.13
C THR A 45 9.28 -6.15 10.40
N MET A 46 9.21 -6.14 9.07
CA MET A 46 9.72 -5.02 8.25
C MET A 46 8.99 -3.73 8.61
N ALA A 47 7.67 -3.83 8.84
CA ALA A 47 6.83 -2.70 9.23
C ALA A 47 7.32 -2.04 10.53
N TYR A 48 7.63 -2.84 11.56
CA TYR A 48 8.17 -2.29 12.82
C TYR A 48 9.49 -1.55 12.59
N GLY A 49 10.40 -2.13 11.82
CA GLY A 49 11.70 -1.53 11.51
C GLY A 49 11.57 -0.18 10.80
N ILE A 50 10.69 -0.08 9.80
CA ILE A 50 10.46 1.16 9.04
C ILE A 50 9.79 2.22 9.93
N LEU A 51 8.73 1.86 10.66
CA LEU A 51 8.04 2.80 11.57
C LEU A 51 8.96 3.29 12.68
N SER A 52 9.79 2.42 13.26
CA SER A 52 10.77 2.78 14.27
C SER A 52 11.80 3.78 13.76
N ALA A 53 12.29 3.60 12.53
CA ALA A 53 13.27 4.48 11.91
C ALA A 53 12.73 5.89 11.63
N HIS A 54 11.41 6.03 11.43
CA HIS A 54 10.76 7.31 11.11
C HIS A 54 10.05 7.95 12.32
N ASN A 55 10.04 7.25 13.46
CA ASN A 55 9.41 7.75 14.69
C ASN A 55 10.34 8.69 15.45
N THR A 56 9.89 9.90 15.70
CA THR A 56 10.64 10.94 16.44
C THR A 56 10.23 11.08 17.90
N SER A 57 9.17 10.36 18.34
CA SER A 57 8.69 10.46 19.72
C SER A 57 9.55 9.72 20.75
N GLY A 58 10.36 8.75 20.30
CA GLY A 58 11.04 7.81 21.20
C GLY A 58 10.11 6.80 21.89
N ASN A 59 8.80 6.84 21.61
CA ASN A 59 7.77 5.94 22.16
C ASN A 59 7.12 5.13 21.05
N MET A 60 7.31 3.81 21.06
CA MET A 60 6.74 2.91 20.04
C MET A 60 5.25 2.62 20.24
N GLN A 61 4.63 3.07 21.32
CA GLN A 61 3.16 2.96 21.47
C GLN A 61 2.42 4.16 20.86
N GLN A 62 3.09 5.34 20.80
CA GLN A 62 2.58 6.59 20.28
C GLN A 62 3.62 7.18 19.33
N LEU A 63 3.45 6.92 18.05
CA LEU A 63 4.42 7.31 17.03
C LEU A 63 4.19 8.76 16.60
N GLN A 64 5.30 9.45 16.35
CA GLN A 64 5.34 10.76 15.71
C GLN A 64 6.19 10.66 14.43
N ILE A 65 5.53 10.28 13.34
CA ILE A 65 6.19 9.94 12.09
C ILE A 65 6.57 11.19 11.30
N LYS A 66 7.80 11.19 10.77
CA LYS A 66 8.29 12.09 9.73
C LYS A 66 8.45 11.29 8.43
N PHE A 67 7.82 11.78 7.38
CA PHE A 67 7.95 11.19 6.05
C PHE A 67 9.18 11.70 5.32
N ASP A 68 9.74 10.88 4.42
CA ASP A 68 10.89 11.25 3.59
C ASP A 68 10.47 12.15 2.42
N LYS A 69 9.29 11.90 1.83
CA LYS A 69 8.81 12.59 0.63
C LYS A 69 7.28 12.72 0.66
N LEU A 70 6.76 13.71 -0.09
CA LEU A 70 5.32 13.92 -0.28
C LEU A 70 4.98 13.85 -1.76
N THR A 71 3.73 13.44 -2.05
CA THR A 71 3.18 13.46 -3.41
C THR A 71 1.70 13.83 -3.40
N SER A 72 1.28 14.63 -4.37
CA SER A 72 -0.12 15.05 -4.51
C SER A 72 -0.50 15.21 -5.96
N HIS A 73 -1.77 15.11 -6.25
CA HIS A 73 -2.35 15.42 -7.55
C HIS A 73 -3.10 16.75 -7.54
N ASP A 74 -3.45 17.23 -8.71
CA ASP A 74 -4.06 18.52 -8.98
C ASP A 74 -5.35 18.80 -8.20
N ILE A 75 -6.21 17.80 -7.98
CA ILE A 75 -7.45 17.99 -7.20
C ILE A 75 -7.13 18.37 -5.73
N THR A 76 -5.99 17.97 -5.20
CA THR A 76 -5.68 18.12 -3.77
C THR A 76 -4.58 19.12 -3.46
N PHE A 77 -3.53 19.25 -4.29
CA PHE A 77 -2.39 20.10 -3.95
C PHE A 77 -2.75 21.58 -3.84
N VAL A 78 -3.74 22.05 -4.59
CA VAL A 78 -4.18 23.45 -4.53
C VAL A 78 -4.62 23.80 -3.10
N GLY A 79 -5.58 23.07 -2.54
CA GLY A 79 -6.06 23.28 -1.18
C GLY A 79 -4.99 23.06 -0.10
N ILE A 80 -4.14 22.04 -0.27
CA ILE A 80 -3.04 21.74 0.64
C ILE A 80 -2.06 22.92 0.72
N ILE A 81 -1.60 23.41 -0.43
CA ILE A 81 -0.61 24.49 -0.48
C ILE A 81 -1.22 25.83 0.00
N GLN A 82 -2.48 26.10 -0.36
CA GLN A 82 -3.16 27.31 0.12
C GLN A 82 -3.27 27.31 1.64
N THR A 83 -3.65 26.17 2.24
CA THR A 83 -3.77 26.04 3.70
C THR A 83 -2.39 26.16 4.37
N ALA A 84 -1.39 25.49 3.83
CA ALA A 84 -0.03 25.57 4.37
C ALA A 84 0.54 27.00 4.28
N ARG A 85 0.28 27.70 3.15
CA ARG A 85 0.69 29.11 2.95
C ARG A 85 0.01 30.04 3.96
N ALA A 86 -1.28 29.88 4.17
CA ALA A 86 -2.02 30.65 5.17
C ALA A 86 -1.51 30.39 6.60
N SER A 87 -0.85 29.24 6.81
CA SER A 87 -0.27 28.83 8.10
C SER A 87 1.23 29.10 8.21
N GLY A 88 1.83 29.86 7.29
CA GLY A 88 3.23 30.29 7.37
C GLY A 88 4.23 29.44 6.58
N LEU A 89 3.80 28.73 5.54
CA LEU A 89 4.71 27.99 4.65
C LEU A 89 5.67 28.96 3.90
N GLU A 90 6.96 28.78 4.10
CA GLU A 90 8.01 29.55 3.41
C GLU A 90 8.69 28.72 2.30
N LYS A 91 8.92 27.43 2.54
CA LYS A 91 9.56 26.48 1.62
C LYS A 91 9.08 25.07 1.93
N PHE A 92 9.04 24.18 0.94
CA PHE A 92 8.81 22.76 1.22
C PHE A 92 10.00 22.17 2.00
N PRO A 93 9.73 21.63 3.20
CA PRO A 93 10.81 21.14 4.07
C PRO A 93 11.41 19.82 3.62
N ILE A 94 10.64 19.05 2.85
CA ILE A 94 11.03 17.75 2.25
C ILE A 94 10.61 17.72 0.79
N PRO A 95 11.17 16.82 -0.03
CA PRO A 95 10.78 16.68 -1.43
C PRO A 95 9.26 16.51 -1.57
N TYR A 96 8.65 17.37 -2.37
CA TYR A 96 7.21 17.33 -2.65
C TYR A 96 6.95 17.37 -4.15
N VAL A 97 6.21 16.36 -4.64
CA VAL A 97 5.86 16.23 -6.05
C VAL A 97 4.41 16.59 -6.27
N LEU A 98 4.19 17.49 -7.23
CA LEU A 98 2.88 17.98 -7.65
C LEU A 98 2.59 17.45 -9.05
N THR A 99 1.63 16.55 -9.21
CA THR A 99 1.28 15.93 -10.49
C THR A 99 -0.07 16.42 -11.00
N ASN A 100 -0.15 16.76 -12.29
CA ASN A 100 -1.41 17.05 -12.96
C ASN A 100 -1.89 15.82 -13.72
N CYS A 101 -2.70 14.99 -13.08
CA CYS A 101 -3.15 13.71 -13.63
C CYS A 101 -4.67 13.48 -13.58
N HIS A 102 -5.42 14.26 -12.80
CA HIS A 102 -6.89 14.15 -12.72
C HIS A 102 -7.57 15.18 -13.61
N ASN A 103 -7.15 16.45 -13.51
CA ASN A 103 -7.65 17.56 -14.32
C ASN A 103 -6.75 17.86 -15.52
N SER A 104 -6.24 16.82 -16.17
CA SER A 104 -5.28 16.96 -17.29
C SER A 104 -5.92 17.22 -18.65
N LEU A 105 -7.21 17.58 -18.68
CA LEU A 105 -7.98 17.85 -19.92
C LEU A 105 -7.65 19.22 -20.54
N CYS A 106 -6.40 19.40 -20.93
CA CYS A 106 -5.93 20.67 -21.52
C CYS A 106 -6.68 21.08 -22.80
N ALA A 107 -7.27 20.13 -23.53
CA ALA A 107 -7.97 20.39 -24.79
C ALA A 107 -9.42 20.83 -24.62
N VAL A 108 -9.97 20.85 -23.42
CA VAL A 108 -11.39 21.19 -23.18
C VAL A 108 -11.62 22.68 -23.02
N GLY A 109 -10.55 23.49 -22.94
CA GLY A 109 -10.64 24.94 -22.81
C GLY A 109 -11.24 25.42 -21.48
N GLY A 110 -11.15 24.61 -20.44
CA GLY A 110 -11.60 24.96 -19.09
C GLY A 110 -10.51 25.74 -18.34
N THR A 111 -10.74 27.01 -18.06
CA THR A 111 -9.79 27.88 -17.35
C THR A 111 -9.41 27.35 -15.97
N ILE A 112 -10.33 26.65 -15.27
CA ILE A 112 -10.10 26.08 -13.95
C ILE A 112 -8.95 25.07 -13.97
N ASN A 113 -8.90 24.16 -14.96
CA ASN A 113 -7.84 23.16 -15.06
C ASN A 113 -6.49 23.82 -15.37
N GLU A 114 -6.49 24.82 -16.25
CA GLU A 114 -5.27 25.56 -16.59
C GLU A 114 -4.76 26.39 -15.40
N ASP A 115 -5.65 26.96 -14.60
CA ASP A 115 -5.30 27.65 -13.37
C ASP A 115 -4.65 26.70 -12.36
N ASP A 116 -5.14 25.46 -12.20
CA ASP A 116 -4.52 24.44 -11.37
C ASP A 116 -3.12 24.06 -11.87
N HIS A 117 -2.92 23.95 -13.20
CA HIS A 117 -1.63 23.69 -13.81
C HIS A 117 -0.64 24.80 -13.52
N MET A 118 -1.06 26.06 -13.72
CA MET A 118 -0.23 27.23 -13.44
C MET A 118 0.07 27.38 -11.96
N PHE A 119 -0.92 27.08 -11.10
CA PHE A 119 -0.74 27.07 -9.64
C PHE A 119 0.32 26.04 -9.24
N GLY A 120 0.20 24.78 -9.69
CA GLY A 120 1.17 23.72 -9.39
C GLY A 120 2.59 24.08 -9.84
N LEU A 121 2.75 24.54 -11.09
CA LEU A 121 4.05 24.95 -11.64
C LEU A 121 4.66 26.12 -10.85
N THR A 122 3.89 27.15 -10.57
CA THR A 122 4.39 28.34 -9.86
C THR A 122 4.71 28.05 -8.40
N CYS A 123 3.90 27.20 -7.74
CA CYS A 123 4.16 26.74 -6.38
C CYS A 123 5.43 25.87 -6.29
N ALA A 124 5.61 24.93 -7.21
CA ALA A 124 6.83 24.12 -7.26
C ALA A 124 8.08 25.00 -7.41
N LYS A 125 8.05 25.98 -8.31
CA LYS A 125 9.14 26.97 -8.47
C LYS A 125 9.37 27.82 -7.21
N LYS A 126 8.29 28.29 -6.59
CA LYS A 126 8.37 29.18 -5.43
C LYS A 126 8.86 28.48 -4.18
N TYR A 127 8.34 27.26 -3.91
CA TYR A 127 8.58 26.56 -2.65
C TYR A 127 9.61 25.42 -2.75
N GLY A 128 10.16 25.16 -3.95
CA GLY A 128 11.22 24.17 -4.17
C GLY A 128 10.72 22.74 -4.36
N GLY A 129 9.55 22.55 -5.00
CA GLY A 129 8.98 21.25 -5.33
C GLY A 129 9.31 20.76 -6.75
N VAL A 130 8.80 19.58 -7.07
CA VAL A 130 8.82 18.99 -8.41
C VAL A 130 7.41 19.09 -9.01
N TYR A 131 7.32 19.62 -10.22
CA TYR A 131 6.06 19.70 -10.97
C TYR A 131 6.07 18.71 -12.13
N VAL A 132 5.04 17.87 -12.19
CA VAL A 132 4.81 16.94 -13.30
C VAL A 132 3.61 17.45 -14.10
N PRO A 133 3.86 17.89 -15.36
CA PRO A 133 2.81 18.47 -16.19
C PRO A 133 1.77 17.41 -16.61
N PRO A 134 0.58 17.86 -17.09
CA PRO A 134 -0.46 16.96 -17.59
C PRO A 134 0.05 16.10 -18.75
N HIS A 135 -0.54 14.91 -18.90
CA HIS A 135 -0.22 13.92 -19.93
C HIS A 135 1.19 13.29 -19.85
N GLN A 136 1.97 13.59 -18.83
CA GLN A 136 3.31 13.00 -18.69
C GLN A 136 3.28 11.74 -17.82
N ALA A 137 2.66 11.78 -16.66
CA ALA A 137 2.52 10.64 -15.79
C ALA A 137 1.36 10.83 -14.80
N VAL A 138 0.75 9.72 -14.39
CA VAL A 138 -0.13 9.69 -13.22
C VAL A 138 0.72 9.68 -11.94
N ILE A 139 0.15 10.22 -10.85
CA ILE A 139 0.85 10.38 -9.55
C ILE A 139 1.56 9.08 -9.10
N HIS A 140 0.84 7.95 -9.12
CA HIS A 140 1.38 6.69 -8.59
C HIS A 140 2.47 6.10 -9.47
N GLN A 141 2.36 6.21 -10.79
CA GLN A 141 3.40 5.73 -11.69
C GLN A 141 4.67 6.56 -11.53
N PHE A 142 4.54 7.89 -11.54
CA PHE A 142 5.68 8.77 -11.27
C PHE A 142 6.34 8.49 -9.92
N ALA A 143 5.53 8.30 -8.87
CA ALA A 143 6.07 8.04 -7.54
C ALA A 143 6.81 6.69 -7.47
N ARG A 144 6.32 5.63 -8.12
CA ARG A 144 7.00 4.34 -8.19
C ARG A 144 8.32 4.43 -8.93
N GLU A 145 8.32 5.06 -10.10
CA GLU A 145 9.51 5.16 -10.94
C GLU A 145 10.55 6.14 -10.41
N MET A 146 10.14 7.25 -9.76
CA MET A 146 11.00 8.37 -9.45
C MET A 146 11.16 8.69 -7.95
N LEU A 147 10.27 8.21 -7.08
CA LEU A 147 10.27 8.59 -5.66
C LEU A 147 10.49 7.43 -4.71
N ALA A 148 9.92 6.26 -5.00
CA ALA A 148 10.00 5.10 -4.13
C ALA A 148 11.46 4.75 -3.76
N GLY A 149 11.67 4.14 -2.60
CA GLY A 149 12.97 3.69 -2.13
C GLY A 149 12.81 2.72 -0.97
N GLY A 150 13.68 1.70 -0.92
CA GLY A 150 13.62 0.65 0.10
C GLY A 150 13.76 1.20 1.52
N GLY A 151 12.79 0.88 2.38
CA GLY A 151 12.74 1.36 3.76
C GLY A 151 12.34 2.83 3.92
N LYS A 152 11.92 3.52 2.85
CA LYS A 152 11.42 4.89 2.89
C LYS A 152 9.94 4.95 3.24
N MET A 153 9.49 6.14 3.72
CA MET A 153 8.09 6.46 3.95
C MET A 153 7.65 7.64 3.08
N ILE A 154 6.54 7.48 2.37
CA ILE A 154 5.94 8.52 1.52
C ILE A 154 4.50 8.77 1.96
N LEU A 155 4.14 10.06 2.12
CA LEU A 155 2.76 10.47 2.33
C LEU A 155 2.20 11.08 1.04
N GLY A 156 1.04 10.59 0.62
CA GLY A 156 0.34 11.10 -0.54
C GLY A 156 -1.07 11.56 -0.22
N SER A 157 -1.61 12.44 -1.05
CA SER A 157 -2.97 12.94 -0.91
C SER A 157 -4.02 12.12 -1.67
N ASP A 158 -3.63 10.96 -2.16
CA ASP A 158 -4.49 10.00 -2.84
C ASP A 158 -4.54 8.68 -2.08
N SER A 159 -5.72 8.08 -1.98
CA SER A 159 -5.95 6.82 -1.25
C SER A 159 -5.14 5.64 -1.79
N HIS A 160 -4.82 5.63 -3.09
CA HIS A 160 -4.01 4.61 -3.73
C HIS A 160 -2.49 4.86 -3.62
N THR A 161 -2.06 5.73 -2.69
CA THR A 161 -0.65 5.91 -2.36
C THR A 161 -0.13 4.65 -1.65
N ARG A 162 0.22 3.64 -2.45
CA ARG A 162 0.71 2.31 -2.06
C ARG A 162 1.93 1.97 -2.90
N TYR A 163 3.10 1.87 -2.27
CA TYR A 163 4.38 1.59 -2.95
C TYR A 163 5.16 0.50 -2.21
N GLY A 164 4.45 -0.29 -1.40
CA GLY A 164 5.00 -1.37 -0.58
C GLY A 164 5.72 -2.42 -1.40
N ALA A 165 5.21 -2.74 -2.61
CA ALA A 165 5.84 -3.68 -3.55
C ALA A 165 7.29 -3.32 -3.89
N LEU A 166 7.64 -2.03 -3.81
CA LEU A 166 8.99 -1.51 -4.05
C LEU A 166 9.79 -1.27 -2.76
N GLY A 167 9.32 -1.79 -1.63
CA GLY A 167 9.95 -1.61 -0.33
C GLY A 167 9.72 -0.25 0.32
N THR A 168 8.76 0.54 -0.16
CA THR A 168 8.42 1.87 0.39
C THR A 168 7.09 1.81 1.13
N MET A 169 7.09 2.09 2.43
CA MET A 169 5.84 2.20 3.19
C MET A 169 5.17 3.54 2.84
N ALA A 170 4.13 3.47 2.02
CA ALA A 170 3.42 4.64 1.56
C ALA A 170 2.00 4.69 2.14
N MET A 171 1.58 5.89 2.54
CA MET A 171 0.27 6.14 3.14
C MET A 171 -0.47 7.19 2.33
N GLY A 172 -1.75 6.91 2.03
CA GLY A 172 -2.67 7.86 1.43
C GLY A 172 -3.53 8.51 2.50
N GLU A 173 -3.47 9.84 2.60
CA GLU A 173 -4.16 10.59 3.64
C GLU A 173 -4.83 11.86 3.10
N GLY A 174 -5.70 12.44 3.90
CA GLY A 174 -6.31 13.72 3.59
C GLY A 174 -5.34 14.90 3.62
N GLY A 175 -5.71 15.99 2.96
CA GLY A 175 -4.92 17.20 2.87
C GLY A 175 -4.35 17.74 4.19
N PRO A 176 -5.09 17.72 5.32
CA PRO A 176 -4.58 18.19 6.60
C PRO A 176 -3.29 17.52 7.08
N GLU A 177 -3.11 16.23 6.82
CA GLU A 177 -1.90 15.51 7.22
C GLU A 177 -0.69 15.95 6.39
N LEU A 178 -0.88 16.20 5.08
CA LEU A 178 0.18 16.76 4.25
C LEU A 178 0.55 18.19 4.69
N VAL A 179 -0.44 19.01 5.04
CA VAL A 179 -0.20 20.37 5.58
C VAL A 179 0.67 20.28 6.83
N LYS A 180 0.41 19.33 7.74
CA LYS A 180 1.27 19.13 8.93
C LYS A 180 2.72 18.85 8.53
N GLN A 181 2.96 17.99 7.56
CA GLN A 181 4.32 17.70 7.08
C GLN A 181 4.97 18.94 6.46
N LEU A 182 4.23 19.70 5.64
CA LEU A 182 4.72 20.96 5.05
C LEU A 182 5.07 22.04 6.12
N LEU A 183 4.48 21.95 7.28
CA LEU A 183 4.76 22.83 8.43
C LEU A 183 5.73 22.19 9.45
N ASN A 184 6.50 21.18 9.04
CA ASN A 184 7.46 20.45 9.89
C ASN A 184 6.84 19.76 11.13
N LYS A 185 5.53 19.49 11.11
CA LYS A 185 4.85 18.71 12.15
C LYS A 185 4.92 17.22 11.84
N THR A 186 4.45 16.40 12.76
CA THR A 186 4.45 14.94 12.67
C THR A 186 3.09 14.38 12.30
N TYR A 187 3.10 13.16 11.81
CA TYR A 187 1.92 12.31 11.69
C TYR A 187 1.83 11.43 12.92
N ASP A 188 0.83 11.69 13.75
CA ASP A 188 0.72 11.10 15.09
C ASP A 188 -0.28 9.94 15.06
N ILE A 189 0.21 8.72 15.31
CA ILE A 189 -0.58 7.50 15.34
C ILE A 189 -0.16 6.58 16.49
N LYS A 190 -1.06 5.68 16.88
CA LYS A 190 -0.68 4.52 17.70
C LYS A 190 0.10 3.54 16.83
N MET A 191 0.99 2.75 17.45
CA MET A 191 1.63 1.65 16.73
C MET A 191 0.55 0.76 16.11
N PRO A 192 0.50 0.62 14.79
CA PRO A 192 -0.49 -0.23 14.13
C PRO A 192 -0.15 -1.71 14.34
N GLY A 193 -1.17 -2.55 14.34
CA GLY A 193 -0.97 -3.99 14.19
C GLY A 193 -0.37 -4.33 12.82
N VAL A 194 0.35 -5.43 12.75
CA VAL A 194 0.94 -5.93 11.50
C VAL A 194 0.33 -7.27 11.15
N VAL A 195 -0.22 -7.38 9.93
CA VAL A 195 -0.83 -8.63 9.42
C VAL A 195 0.06 -9.19 8.31
N GLY A 196 0.52 -10.42 8.49
CA GLY A 196 1.27 -11.14 7.46
C GLY A 196 0.34 -11.57 6.32
N ILE A 197 0.69 -11.22 5.09
CA ILE A 197 0.04 -11.72 3.87
C ILE A 197 1.00 -12.74 3.27
N TYR A 198 0.78 -14.00 3.62
CA TYR A 198 1.65 -15.08 3.21
C TYR A 198 1.23 -15.63 1.86
N LEU A 199 2.05 -15.36 0.85
CA LEU A 199 1.84 -15.81 -0.52
C LEU A 199 2.57 -17.14 -0.75
N ASP A 200 1.84 -18.13 -1.26
CA ASP A 200 2.36 -19.45 -1.59
C ASP A 200 2.00 -19.83 -3.04
N GLY A 201 2.79 -20.72 -3.65
CA GLY A 201 2.58 -21.13 -5.03
C GLY A 201 2.88 -20.04 -6.05
N GLU A 202 2.27 -20.15 -7.24
CA GLU A 202 2.40 -19.19 -8.33
C GLU A 202 1.07 -19.05 -9.09
N PRO A 203 0.75 -17.88 -9.68
CA PRO A 203 -0.48 -17.67 -10.41
C PRO A 203 -0.57 -18.58 -11.63
N VAL A 204 -1.75 -19.15 -11.85
CA VAL A 204 -2.04 -19.94 -13.06
C VAL A 204 -2.27 -19.02 -14.27
N LYS A 205 -2.14 -19.57 -15.47
CA LYS A 205 -2.38 -18.82 -16.71
C LYS A 205 -3.79 -18.22 -16.73
N GLY A 206 -3.88 -16.93 -17.02
CA GLY A 206 -5.14 -16.17 -17.08
C GLY A 206 -5.50 -15.45 -15.79
N VAL A 207 -4.74 -15.65 -14.71
CA VAL A 207 -4.87 -14.91 -13.44
C VAL A 207 -3.89 -13.76 -13.44
N GLY A 208 -4.40 -12.55 -13.23
CA GLY A 208 -3.64 -11.32 -13.10
C GLY A 208 -3.53 -10.82 -11.65
N PRO A 209 -2.81 -9.71 -11.43
CA PRO A 209 -2.68 -9.13 -10.09
C PRO A 209 -4.03 -8.68 -9.51
N GLN A 210 -4.96 -8.25 -10.38
CA GLN A 210 -6.30 -7.84 -9.98
C GLN A 210 -7.09 -8.99 -9.35
N ASP A 211 -6.99 -10.20 -9.88
CA ASP A 211 -7.68 -11.37 -9.34
C ASP A 211 -7.19 -11.70 -7.93
N VAL A 212 -5.87 -11.65 -7.73
CA VAL A 212 -5.26 -11.87 -6.39
C VAL A 212 -5.69 -10.78 -5.41
N ALA A 213 -5.67 -9.52 -5.84
CA ALA A 213 -6.11 -8.40 -5.01
C ALA A 213 -7.58 -8.54 -4.61
N LEU A 214 -8.47 -8.84 -5.55
CA LEU A 214 -9.90 -9.04 -5.28
C LEU A 214 -10.14 -10.21 -4.32
N ALA A 215 -9.41 -11.30 -4.46
CA ALA A 215 -9.50 -12.44 -3.53
C ALA A 215 -9.13 -12.03 -2.09
N ILE A 216 -8.07 -11.21 -1.92
CA ILE A 216 -7.66 -10.69 -0.61
C ILE A 216 -8.70 -9.71 -0.06
N ILE A 217 -9.17 -8.77 -0.88
CA ILE A 217 -10.15 -7.76 -0.49
C ILE A 217 -11.45 -8.43 -0.01
N GLY A 218 -11.97 -9.38 -0.80
CA GLY A 218 -13.19 -10.12 -0.45
C GLY A 218 -13.06 -10.89 0.87
N ALA A 219 -11.89 -11.43 1.16
CA ALA A 219 -11.65 -12.18 2.39
C ALA A 219 -11.47 -11.29 3.63
N THR A 220 -10.99 -10.04 3.47
CA THR A 220 -10.51 -9.22 4.60
C THR A 220 -11.36 -7.99 4.90
N PHE A 221 -12.10 -7.47 3.93
CA PHE A 221 -12.84 -6.22 4.10
C PHE A 221 -14.04 -6.35 5.03
N GLY A 222 -14.92 -7.34 4.78
CA GLY A 222 -16.20 -7.46 5.49
C GLY A 222 -16.07 -7.72 7.01
N ASN A 223 -14.98 -8.31 7.46
CA ASN A 223 -14.68 -8.59 8.86
C ASN A 223 -13.67 -7.58 9.47
N GLY A 224 -13.20 -6.60 8.70
CA GLY A 224 -12.23 -5.61 9.15
C GLY A 224 -10.86 -6.18 9.55
N TYR A 225 -10.48 -7.34 9.02
CA TYR A 225 -9.30 -8.09 9.47
C TYR A 225 -8.00 -7.29 9.42
N VAL A 226 -7.84 -6.45 8.40
CA VAL A 226 -6.66 -5.60 8.20
C VAL A 226 -6.94 -4.11 8.43
N ASN A 227 -8.12 -3.75 8.91
CA ASN A 227 -8.50 -2.34 9.10
C ASN A 227 -7.51 -1.60 10.00
N ASN A 228 -6.98 -0.47 9.50
CA ASN A 228 -5.96 0.36 10.17
C ASN A 228 -4.68 -0.38 10.58
N LYS A 229 -4.39 -1.53 9.98
CA LYS A 229 -3.17 -2.30 10.19
C LYS A 229 -2.24 -2.20 8.98
N VAL A 230 -0.98 -2.58 9.14
CA VAL A 230 -0.04 -2.71 8.02
C VAL A 230 -0.12 -4.13 7.47
N MET A 231 -0.29 -4.25 6.16
CA MET A 231 -0.21 -5.53 5.45
C MET A 231 1.24 -5.79 5.03
N GLU A 232 1.86 -6.84 5.57
CA GLU A 232 3.24 -7.21 5.26
C GLU A 232 3.27 -8.48 4.40
N PHE A 233 3.65 -8.33 3.12
CA PHE A 233 3.64 -9.40 2.13
C PHE A 233 4.92 -10.21 2.19
N VAL A 234 4.78 -11.49 2.49
CA VAL A 234 5.85 -12.45 2.77
C VAL A 234 5.57 -13.81 2.13
N GLY A 235 6.43 -14.75 2.33
CA GLY A 235 6.27 -16.12 1.83
C GLY A 235 6.96 -16.36 0.47
N PRO A 236 7.10 -17.64 0.08
CA PRO A 236 7.86 -18.06 -1.10
C PRO A 236 7.21 -17.62 -2.42
N GLY A 237 5.89 -17.44 -2.45
CA GLY A 237 5.14 -16.97 -3.62
C GLY A 237 5.53 -15.57 -4.07
N VAL A 238 6.00 -14.70 -3.16
CA VAL A 238 6.46 -13.35 -3.52
C VAL A 238 7.55 -13.41 -4.60
N GLY A 239 8.54 -14.30 -4.45
CA GLY A 239 9.63 -14.47 -5.42
C GLY A 239 9.18 -14.97 -6.81
N LYS A 240 7.96 -15.50 -6.95
CA LYS A 240 7.39 -15.93 -8.24
C LYS A 240 6.80 -14.77 -9.05
N LEU A 241 6.42 -13.68 -8.39
CA LEU A 241 5.76 -12.53 -9.01
C LEU A 241 6.78 -11.54 -9.59
N SER A 242 6.48 -10.96 -10.74
CA SER A 242 7.23 -9.81 -11.28
C SER A 242 7.00 -8.56 -10.42
N ALA A 243 7.82 -7.53 -10.59
CA ALA A 243 7.62 -6.24 -9.93
C ALA A 243 6.23 -5.66 -10.27
N ASP A 244 5.84 -5.67 -11.55
CA ASP A 244 4.54 -5.15 -12.00
C ASP A 244 3.37 -5.92 -11.40
N PHE A 245 3.48 -7.24 -11.27
CA PHE A 245 2.44 -8.06 -10.65
C PHE A 245 2.26 -7.70 -9.16
N ARG A 246 3.38 -7.53 -8.42
CA ARG A 246 3.34 -7.08 -7.01
C ARG A 246 2.74 -5.68 -6.89
N ILE A 247 3.12 -4.75 -7.76
CA ILE A 247 2.59 -3.38 -7.83
C ILE A 247 1.07 -3.40 -8.05
N GLY A 248 0.59 -4.26 -8.97
CA GLY A 248 -0.83 -4.40 -9.26
C GLY A 248 -1.66 -4.93 -8.08
N ILE A 249 -1.10 -5.84 -7.26
CA ILE A 249 -1.75 -6.25 -6.00
C ILE A 249 -1.68 -5.12 -4.97
N ASP A 250 -0.50 -4.55 -4.80
CA ASP A 250 -0.18 -3.57 -3.74
C ASP A 250 -1.10 -2.35 -3.79
N VAL A 251 -1.33 -1.79 -4.99
CA VAL A 251 -2.19 -0.61 -5.17
C VAL A 251 -3.61 -0.84 -4.68
N MET A 252 -4.13 -2.06 -4.84
CA MET A 252 -5.49 -2.41 -4.45
C MET A 252 -5.65 -2.69 -2.95
N THR A 253 -4.56 -2.74 -2.18
CA THR A 253 -4.66 -2.92 -0.71
C THR A 253 -5.42 -1.78 -0.04
N THR A 254 -5.51 -0.60 -0.66
CA THR A 254 -6.31 0.52 -0.16
C THR A 254 -7.78 0.14 0.03
N GLU A 255 -8.32 -0.72 -0.82
CA GLU A 255 -9.72 -1.17 -0.76
C GLU A 255 -10.01 -2.11 0.43
N THR A 256 -8.99 -2.51 1.17
CA THR A 256 -9.13 -3.28 2.42
C THR A 256 -9.22 -2.41 3.66
N THR A 257 -9.12 -1.08 3.52
CA THR A 257 -9.02 -0.12 4.64
C THR A 257 -7.76 -0.30 5.51
N CYS A 258 -6.72 -0.95 5.00
CA CYS A 258 -5.44 -1.03 5.70
C CYS A 258 -4.75 0.34 5.76
N LEU A 259 -3.91 0.54 6.78
CA LEU A 259 -3.14 1.78 6.94
C LEU A 259 -2.07 1.91 5.85
N SER A 260 -1.35 0.84 5.59
CA SER A 260 -0.28 0.77 4.58
C SER A 260 0.03 -0.68 4.23
N SER A 261 0.92 -0.85 3.26
CA SER A 261 1.47 -2.14 2.85
C SER A 261 2.98 -2.08 2.75
N ILE A 262 3.64 -3.22 2.93
CA ILE A 262 5.06 -3.39 2.70
C ILE A 262 5.33 -4.83 2.23
N TRP A 263 6.30 -5.02 1.36
CA TRP A 263 6.67 -6.30 0.80
C TRP A 263 8.14 -6.61 1.05
N ARG A 264 8.45 -7.89 1.18
CA ARG A 264 9.84 -8.31 1.04
C ARG A 264 10.34 -7.95 -0.36
N THR A 265 11.60 -7.55 -0.46
CA THR A 265 12.23 -7.16 -1.71
C THR A 265 13.28 -8.19 -2.12
N ASP A 266 13.54 -8.28 -3.42
CA ASP A 266 14.47 -9.24 -4.01
C ASP A 266 15.10 -8.67 -5.28
N ASP A 267 15.85 -9.49 -6.02
CA ASP A 267 16.52 -9.11 -7.25
C ASP A 267 15.59 -8.54 -8.32
N LYS A 268 14.30 -8.95 -8.36
CA LYS A 268 13.32 -8.38 -9.31
C LYS A 268 12.99 -6.92 -8.98
N ILE A 269 12.95 -6.58 -7.71
CA ILE A 269 12.76 -5.20 -7.28
C ILE A 269 14.05 -4.40 -7.48
N LYS A 270 15.21 -5.03 -7.29
CA LYS A 270 16.49 -4.42 -7.63
C LYS A 270 16.56 -4.10 -9.11
N GLU A 271 16.20 -5.03 -9.99
CA GLU A 271 16.13 -4.83 -11.44
C GLU A 271 15.20 -3.66 -11.81
N PHE A 272 14.04 -3.53 -11.16
CA PHE A 272 13.13 -2.39 -11.35
C PHE A 272 13.84 -1.07 -11.08
N TYR A 273 14.57 -0.93 -9.97
CA TYR A 273 15.34 0.28 -9.68
C TYR A 273 16.49 0.49 -10.65
N ASP A 274 17.20 -0.57 -11.05
CA ASP A 274 18.32 -0.50 -12.01
C ASP A 274 17.85 0.02 -13.37
N ILE A 275 16.72 -0.45 -13.89
CA ILE A 275 16.09 0.00 -15.15
C ILE A 275 15.77 1.50 -15.11
N HIS A 276 15.34 2.01 -13.95
CA HIS A 276 15.01 3.42 -13.75
C HIS A 276 16.23 4.29 -13.39
N GLY A 277 17.46 3.73 -13.42
CA GLY A 277 18.69 4.44 -13.07
C GLY A 277 18.79 4.82 -11.60
N ARG A 278 18.14 4.05 -10.72
CA ARG A 278 17.99 4.34 -9.29
C ARG A 278 18.45 3.18 -8.40
N SER A 279 19.51 2.50 -8.78
CA SER A 279 20.06 1.34 -8.06
C SER A 279 20.33 1.62 -6.58
N ASP A 280 20.72 2.85 -6.23
CA ASP A 280 21.00 3.28 -4.86
C ASP A 280 19.74 3.38 -3.98
N ASP A 281 18.55 3.43 -4.57
CA ASP A 281 17.28 3.42 -3.83
C ASP A 281 16.81 2.02 -3.47
N PHE A 282 17.44 0.97 -4.01
CA PHE A 282 17.15 -0.41 -3.62
C PHE A 282 17.68 -0.70 -2.21
N LYS A 283 16.87 -1.40 -1.45
CA LYS A 283 17.27 -2.01 -0.17
C LYS A 283 16.59 -3.36 -0.07
N GLU A 284 17.37 -4.37 0.28
CA GLU A 284 16.81 -5.67 0.64
C GLU A 284 16.02 -5.55 1.95
N LEU A 285 14.77 -5.96 1.93
CA LEU A 285 13.87 -5.98 3.05
C LEU A 285 13.33 -7.40 3.23
N GLU A 286 13.54 -7.94 4.41
CA GLU A 286 13.05 -9.23 4.84
C GLU A 286 12.64 -9.15 6.32
N PRO A 287 11.62 -9.91 6.76
CA PRO A 287 11.39 -10.08 8.19
C PRO A 287 12.57 -10.81 8.84
N GLY A 288 12.76 -10.61 10.13
CA GLY A 288 13.78 -11.33 10.89
C GLY A 288 13.56 -12.85 10.91
N ALA A 289 14.52 -13.58 11.46
CA ALA A 289 14.49 -15.04 11.50
C ALA A 289 13.23 -15.63 12.16
N VAL A 290 12.66 -14.93 13.13
CA VAL A 290 11.37 -15.23 13.77
C VAL A 290 10.58 -13.93 13.89
N ALA A 291 9.63 -13.70 13.01
CA ALA A 291 8.74 -12.55 13.07
C ALA A 291 7.34 -12.94 13.57
N TYR A 292 6.70 -12.06 14.36
CA TYR A 292 5.34 -12.27 14.82
C TYR A 292 4.39 -11.26 14.16
N TYR A 293 3.25 -11.76 13.72
CA TYR A 293 2.15 -10.99 13.12
C TYR A 293 0.88 -11.10 13.98
N ASP A 294 0.15 -9.99 14.13
CA ASP A 294 -1.13 -9.94 14.85
C ASP A 294 -2.28 -10.68 14.16
N GLY A 295 -2.06 -11.12 12.94
CA GLY A 295 -2.92 -11.93 12.11
C GLY A 295 -2.16 -12.40 10.87
N LEU A 296 -2.68 -13.40 10.19
CA LEU A 296 -2.08 -13.92 8.96
C LEU A 296 -3.16 -14.29 7.94
N VAL A 297 -2.95 -13.82 6.72
CA VAL A 297 -3.74 -14.17 5.55
C VAL A 297 -2.89 -15.09 4.68
N TYR A 298 -3.25 -16.36 4.62
CA TYR A 298 -2.61 -17.32 3.71
C TYR A 298 -3.30 -17.25 2.35
N VAL A 299 -2.52 -17.04 1.29
CA VAL A 299 -2.99 -16.95 -0.09
C VAL A 299 -2.27 -18.00 -0.93
N ASN A 300 -3.00 -19.01 -1.39
CA ASN A 300 -2.50 -19.95 -2.38
C ASN A 300 -2.73 -19.38 -3.79
N LEU A 301 -1.68 -18.82 -4.39
CA LEU A 301 -1.72 -18.21 -5.71
C LEU A 301 -2.15 -19.18 -6.79
N SER A 302 -1.83 -20.48 -6.66
CA SER A 302 -2.18 -21.52 -7.63
C SER A 302 -3.67 -21.89 -7.62
N GLU A 303 -4.41 -21.46 -6.59
CA GLU A 303 -5.86 -21.70 -6.47
C GLU A 303 -6.69 -20.47 -6.83
N ILE A 304 -6.06 -19.30 -7.06
CA ILE A 304 -6.79 -18.10 -7.49
C ILE A 304 -7.36 -18.34 -8.88
N LYS A 305 -8.61 -17.96 -9.06
CA LYS A 305 -9.33 -17.99 -10.34
C LYS A 305 -9.54 -16.56 -10.85
N PRO A 306 -9.84 -16.37 -12.15
CA PRO A 306 -10.27 -15.08 -12.66
C PRO A 306 -11.50 -14.57 -11.90
N MET A 307 -11.44 -13.32 -11.41
CA MET A 307 -12.43 -12.73 -10.53
C MET A 307 -13.06 -11.47 -11.11
N ILE A 308 -14.21 -11.11 -10.58
CA ILE A 308 -14.91 -9.87 -10.88
C ILE A 308 -15.48 -9.28 -9.59
N ALA A 309 -15.38 -7.96 -9.46
CA ALA A 309 -16.08 -7.23 -8.40
C ALA A 309 -17.42 -6.71 -8.93
N MET A 310 -18.47 -6.99 -8.21
CA MET A 310 -19.80 -6.45 -8.47
C MET A 310 -19.99 -5.12 -7.73
N PRO A 311 -20.91 -4.24 -8.17
CA PRO A 311 -21.21 -3.04 -7.41
C PRO A 311 -21.64 -3.40 -5.97
N PHE A 312 -21.35 -2.56 -4.96
CA PHE A 312 -20.86 -1.17 -5.06
C PHE A 312 -19.43 -1.04 -4.55
N HIS A 313 -18.84 -2.11 -4.02
CA HIS A 313 -17.50 -2.09 -3.41
C HIS A 313 -16.66 -3.26 -3.94
N PRO A 314 -15.33 -3.09 -4.12
CA PRO A 314 -14.43 -4.17 -4.57
C PRO A 314 -14.40 -5.42 -3.69
N SER A 315 -14.97 -5.40 -2.50
CA SER A 315 -15.15 -6.59 -1.66
C SER A 315 -16.31 -7.49 -2.06
N ASN A 316 -17.23 -6.99 -2.89
CA ASN A 316 -18.33 -7.78 -3.44
C ASN A 316 -17.82 -8.60 -4.63
N VAL A 317 -17.03 -9.62 -4.35
CA VAL A 317 -16.25 -10.38 -5.34
C VAL A 317 -16.82 -11.77 -5.58
N TYR A 318 -16.73 -12.17 -6.83
CA TYR A 318 -17.07 -13.51 -7.30
C TYR A 318 -16.00 -14.01 -8.27
N THR A 319 -15.85 -15.33 -8.40
CA THR A 319 -15.14 -15.85 -9.57
C THR A 319 -16.02 -15.67 -10.81
N ILE A 320 -15.40 -15.47 -11.98
CA ILE A 320 -16.16 -15.41 -13.24
C ILE A 320 -16.93 -16.70 -13.47
N GLU A 321 -16.40 -17.84 -13.01
CA GLU A 321 -17.07 -19.14 -13.07
C GLU A 321 -18.36 -19.14 -12.25
N ASP A 322 -18.34 -18.61 -11.03
CA ASP A 322 -19.53 -18.53 -10.14
C ASP A 322 -20.59 -17.60 -10.73
N VAL A 323 -20.18 -16.45 -11.29
CA VAL A 323 -21.09 -15.53 -11.97
C VAL A 323 -21.77 -16.20 -13.16
N ASN A 324 -21.02 -16.92 -14.00
CA ASN A 324 -21.58 -17.61 -15.14
C ASN A 324 -22.54 -18.75 -14.75
N ALA A 325 -22.28 -19.42 -13.60
CA ALA A 325 -23.13 -20.49 -13.11
C ALA A 325 -24.42 -19.98 -12.44
N ASN A 326 -24.36 -18.80 -11.77
CA ASN A 326 -25.40 -18.29 -10.88
C ASN A 326 -25.75 -16.81 -11.14
N LEU A 327 -25.74 -16.38 -12.43
CA LEU A 327 -25.90 -14.97 -12.80
C LEU A 327 -27.15 -14.32 -12.21
N ALA A 328 -28.28 -15.01 -12.19
CA ALA A 328 -29.54 -14.46 -11.69
C ALA A 328 -29.47 -14.17 -10.17
N ASP A 329 -28.85 -15.06 -9.41
CA ASP A 329 -28.72 -14.90 -7.95
C ASP A 329 -27.72 -13.78 -7.62
N VAL A 330 -26.59 -13.74 -8.33
CA VAL A 330 -25.57 -12.67 -8.15
C VAL A 330 -26.17 -11.30 -8.47
N LEU A 331 -26.97 -11.18 -9.53
CA LEU A 331 -27.60 -9.91 -9.91
C LEU A 331 -28.77 -9.51 -8.99
N HIS A 332 -29.43 -10.50 -8.35
CA HIS A 332 -30.49 -10.22 -7.40
C HIS A 332 -29.99 -9.47 -6.16
N ASP A 333 -28.75 -9.77 -5.74
CA ASP A 333 -28.12 -9.15 -4.57
C ASP A 333 -27.50 -7.76 -4.88
N VAL A 334 -27.52 -7.34 -6.16
CA VAL A 334 -26.99 -6.05 -6.60
C VAL A 334 -28.17 -5.13 -6.89
N GLU A 335 -28.41 -4.13 -6.03
CA GLU A 335 -29.41 -3.09 -6.33
C GLU A 335 -29.01 -2.28 -7.56
N PRO A 336 -29.87 -2.22 -8.60
CA PRO A 336 -29.55 -1.47 -9.81
C PRO A 336 -29.56 0.03 -9.51
N VAL A 337 -28.51 0.72 -9.95
CA VAL A 337 -28.43 2.19 -9.93
C VAL A 337 -28.79 2.75 -11.30
N SER A 338 -29.30 3.98 -11.34
CA SER A 338 -29.82 4.58 -12.57
C SER A 338 -28.85 4.58 -13.75
N TYR A 339 -27.56 4.78 -13.51
CA TYR A 339 -26.55 4.75 -14.57
C TYR A 339 -26.21 3.33 -15.08
N THR A 340 -26.43 2.29 -14.30
CA THR A 340 -26.26 0.89 -14.73
C THR A 340 -27.24 0.53 -15.84
N HIS A 341 -28.44 1.14 -15.83
CA HIS A 341 -29.45 0.94 -16.86
C HIS A 341 -29.17 1.72 -18.17
N LEU A 342 -28.28 2.70 -18.12
CA LEU A 342 -27.90 3.47 -19.33
C LEU A 342 -26.81 2.77 -20.17
N THR A 343 -26.18 1.75 -19.61
CA THR A 343 -25.09 0.99 -20.27
C THR A 343 -25.56 -0.34 -20.87
N LEU A 344 -26.81 -0.71 -20.69
CA LEU A 344 -27.47 -1.88 -21.25
C LEU A 344 -28.38 -1.46 -22.39
#